data_6f1c89c0bbbad332b3ef7a5edeed08cb
#
_entry.id   6f1c89c0bbbad332b3ef7a5edeed08cb
#
_cell.length_a   1.000
_cell.length_b   1.000
_cell.length_c   1.000
_cell.angle_alpha   90.00
_cell.angle_beta   90.00
_cell.angle_gamma   90.00
#
_symmetry.space_group_name_H-M   'P 1'
#
loop_
_entity.id
_entity.type
_entity.pdbx_description
1 polymer ?
#
loop_
_entity_poly.entity_id
_entity_poly.type
_entity_poly.pdbx_seq_one_letter_code
_entity_poly.pdbx_strand_id
1 'polypeptide(L)'
;MEKIKNTIPNLFTFGNLIFGTMSLIMTFDERYSIAAMFIIIAALLDRYDGRIARRLNVSSELGKELDSLADLISFGVAPSVLIYSMYNFSDKGLLGYFLLLIFPVAGAYRLARYNIASFDGVFSGIPITIAGILLVIYSLGSPFIIYNQLMTYLVIILLSYLMVSKVEFKKV
;
A
#
# COMPACT_ATOMS: atom_id res chain seq x y z
N MET A 1 5.09 -29.39 -14.35
CA MET A 1 3.81 -28.89 -13.83
C MET A 1 3.97 -27.94 -12.62
N GLU A 2 4.89 -28.17 -11.69
CA GLU A 2 5.12 -27.26 -10.54
C GLU A 2 5.55 -25.84 -10.92
N LYS A 3 6.43 -25.67 -11.91
CA LYS A 3 6.84 -24.32 -12.37
C LYS A 3 5.66 -23.47 -12.87
N ILE A 4 4.68 -24.09 -13.53
CA ILE A 4 3.51 -23.37 -14.05
C ILE A 4 2.58 -22.95 -12.89
N LYS A 5 2.44 -23.78 -11.86
CA LYS A 5 1.60 -23.46 -10.70
C LYS A 5 2.11 -22.24 -9.92
N ASN A 6 3.44 -22.06 -9.81
CA ASN A 6 4.05 -20.91 -9.14
C ASN A 6 3.95 -19.62 -9.97
N THR A 7 3.73 -19.72 -11.30
CA THR A 7 3.65 -18.56 -12.19
C THR A 7 2.31 -17.83 -12.06
N ILE A 8 1.23 -18.55 -11.73
CA ILE A 8 -0.12 -17.96 -11.67
C ILE A 8 -0.25 -16.88 -10.59
N PRO A 9 0.15 -17.10 -9.31
CA PRO A 9 0.12 -16.03 -8.30
C PRO A 9 0.96 -14.83 -8.73
N ASN A 10 2.19 -15.06 -9.23
CA ASN A 10 3.07 -13.98 -9.64
C ASN A 10 2.46 -13.08 -10.74
N LEU A 11 1.57 -13.61 -11.61
CA LEU A 11 0.89 -12.81 -12.61
C LEU A 11 -0.05 -11.77 -11.98
N PHE A 12 -0.74 -12.13 -10.89
CA PHE A 12 -1.58 -11.19 -10.12
C PHE A 12 -0.71 -10.16 -9.38
N THR A 13 0.42 -10.58 -8.82
CA THR A 13 1.41 -9.68 -8.20
C THR A 13 1.94 -8.66 -9.21
N PHE A 14 2.27 -9.09 -10.43
CA PHE A 14 2.63 -8.15 -11.49
C PHE A 14 1.46 -7.24 -11.89
N GLY A 15 0.24 -7.76 -11.92
CA GLY A 15 -0.95 -6.95 -12.12
C GLY A 15 -1.10 -5.87 -11.04
N ASN A 16 -0.93 -6.25 -9.76
CA ASN A 16 -0.88 -5.30 -8.63
C ASN A 16 0.15 -4.18 -8.91
N LEU A 17 1.39 -4.54 -9.23
CA LEU A 17 2.47 -3.59 -9.52
C LEU A 17 2.14 -2.68 -10.72
N ILE A 18 1.58 -3.22 -11.80
CA ILE A 18 1.19 -2.46 -13.00
C ILE A 18 0.14 -1.41 -12.62
N PHE A 19 -0.92 -1.77 -11.92
CA PHE A 19 -1.96 -0.82 -11.52
C PHE A 19 -1.44 0.21 -10.51
N GLY A 20 -0.57 -0.18 -9.57
CA GLY A 20 0.11 0.77 -8.68
C GLY A 20 0.94 1.80 -9.47
N THR A 21 1.70 1.34 -10.46
CA THR A 21 2.49 2.23 -11.34
C THR A 21 1.60 3.12 -12.22
N MET A 22 0.51 2.58 -12.77
CA MET A 22 -0.47 3.38 -13.52
C MET A 22 -1.12 4.45 -12.66
N SER A 23 -1.34 4.19 -11.36
CA SER A 23 -1.80 5.21 -10.42
C SER A 23 -0.82 6.39 -10.32
N LEU A 24 0.49 6.13 -10.27
CA LEU A 24 1.50 7.19 -10.27
C LEU A 24 1.41 8.06 -11.54
N ILE A 25 1.29 7.43 -12.71
CA ILE A 25 1.16 8.14 -13.99
C ILE A 25 -0.10 9.01 -13.98
N MET A 26 -1.24 8.47 -13.56
CA MET A 26 -2.49 9.23 -13.47
C MET A 26 -2.43 10.37 -12.44
N THR A 27 -1.62 10.19 -11.39
CA THR A 27 -1.38 11.26 -10.40
C THR A 27 -0.59 12.41 -11.03
N PHE A 28 0.45 12.11 -11.83
CA PHE A 28 1.20 13.13 -12.55
C PHE A 28 0.37 13.86 -13.61
N ASP A 29 -0.62 13.16 -14.19
CA ASP A 29 -1.61 13.75 -15.12
C ASP A 29 -2.75 14.49 -14.37
N GLU A 30 -2.67 14.66 -13.06
CA GLU A 30 -3.67 15.29 -12.18
C GLU A 30 -5.05 14.61 -12.20
N ARG A 31 -5.10 13.36 -12.66
CA ARG A 31 -6.33 12.53 -12.71
C ARG A 31 -6.50 11.74 -11.42
N TYR A 32 -6.64 12.43 -10.30
CA TYR A 32 -6.59 11.85 -8.94
C TYR A 32 -7.64 10.77 -8.69
N SER A 33 -8.87 10.93 -9.21
CA SER A 33 -9.92 9.93 -9.07
C SER A 33 -9.57 8.62 -9.80
N ILE A 34 -8.95 8.70 -10.98
CA ILE A 34 -8.50 7.53 -11.74
C ILE A 34 -7.30 6.90 -11.05
N ALA A 35 -6.36 7.69 -10.55
CA ALA A 35 -5.24 7.21 -9.77
C ALA A 35 -5.70 6.40 -8.55
N ALA A 36 -6.67 6.93 -7.79
CA ALA A 36 -7.28 6.25 -6.65
C ALA A 36 -7.95 4.93 -7.06
N MET A 37 -8.68 4.90 -8.17
CA MET A 37 -9.29 3.67 -8.71
C MET A 37 -8.24 2.60 -9.03
N PHE A 38 -7.11 2.97 -9.60
CA PHE A 38 -6.04 2.01 -9.91
C PHE A 38 -5.44 1.40 -8.64
N ILE A 39 -5.28 2.16 -7.55
CA ILE A 39 -4.85 1.59 -6.26
C ILE A 39 -5.88 0.59 -5.73
N ILE A 40 -7.17 0.88 -5.87
CA ILE A 40 -8.24 -0.05 -5.46
C ILE A 40 -8.20 -1.33 -6.29
N ILE A 41 -7.99 -1.23 -7.61
CA ILE A 41 -7.85 -2.40 -8.49
C ILE A 41 -6.60 -3.20 -8.11
N ALA A 42 -5.47 -2.55 -7.82
CA ALA A 42 -4.27 -3.18 -7.33
C ALA A 42 -4.55 -4.01 -6.06
N ALA A 43 -5.32 -3.45 -5.11
CA ALA A 43 -5.70 -4.15 -3.88
C ALA A 43 -6.62 -5.37 -4.10
N LEU A 44 -7.46 -5.33 -5.13
CA LEU A 44 -8.25 -6.50 -5.51
C LEU A 44 -7.34 -7.61 -6.06
N LEU A 45 -6.38 -7.27 -6.91
CA LEU A 45 -5.43 -8.25 -7.46
C LEU A 45 -4.56 -8.87 -6.37
N ASP A 46 -3.99 -8.05 -5.47
CA ASP A 46 -3.26 -8.49 -4.27
C ASP A 46 -4.07 -9.50 -3.44
N ARG A 47 -5.34 -9.19 -3.20
CA ARG A 47 -6.20 -10.12 -2.46
C ARG A 47 -6.40 -11.46 -3.17
N TYR A 48 -6.42 -11.47 -4.52
CA TYR A 48 -6.61 -12.68 -5.31
C TYR A 48 -5.34 -13.53 -5.36
N ASP A 49 -4.14 -12.95 -5.50
CA ASP A 49 -2.89 -13.72 -5.55
C ASP A 49 -2.65 -14.52 -4.28
N GLY A 50 -2.80 -13.90 -3.11
CA GLY A 50 -2.69 -14.59 -1.83
C GLY A 50 -3.73 -15.71 -1.63
N ARG A 51 -4.95 -15.58 -2.19
CA ARG A 51 -5.96 -16.66 -2.17
C ARG A 51 -5.59 -17.80 -3.10
N ILE A 52 -5.11 -17.50 -4.30
CA ILE A 52 -4.71 -18.48 -5.31
C ILE A 52 -3.49 -19.25 -4.83
N ALA A 53 -2.48 -18.56 -4.30
CA ALA A 53 -1.28 -19.19 -3.76
C ALA A 53 -1.63 -20.22 -2.66
N ARG A 54 -2.51 -19.84 -1.72
CA ARG A 54 -3.00 -20.75 -0.66
C ARG A 54 -3.78 -21.94 -1.22
N ARG A 55 -4.65 -21.75 -2.22
CA ARG A 55 -5.46 -22.83 -2.82
C ARG A 55 -4.60 -23.81 -3.62
N LEU A 56 -3.56 -23.33 -4.27
CA LEU A 56 -2.67 -24.17 -5.06
C LEU A 56 -1.55 -24.80 -4.22
N ASN A 57 -1.46 -24.47 -2.90
CA ASN A 57 -0.37 -24.86 -2.01
C ASN A 57 1.02 -24.51 -2.61
N VAL A 58 1.12 -23.35 -3.26
CA VAL A 58 2.35 -22.87 -3.86
C VAL A 58 2.78 -21.59 -3.14
N SER A 59 3.95 -21.63 -2.55
CA SER A 59 4.62 -20.46 -2.01
C SER A 59 6.09 -20.55 -2.41
N SER A 60 6.62 -19.45 -2.92
CA SER A 60 8.05 -19.33 -3.20
C SER A 60 8.60 -18.10 -2.50
N GLU A 61 9.86 -18.15 -2.07
CA GLU A 61 10.52 -16.98 -1.49
C GLU A 61 10.54 -15.81 -2.47
N LEU A 62 10.83 -16.10 -3.76
CA LEU A 62 10.78 -15.08 -4.81
C LEU A 62 9.37 -14.44 -4.92
N GLY A 63 8.30 -15.25 -4.86
CA GLY A 63 6.93 -14.73 -4.91
C GLY A 63 6.61 -13.81 -3.73
N LYS A 64 7.06 -14.17 -2.53
CA LYS A 64 6.89 -13.35 -1.32
C LYS A 64 7.63 -12.01 -1.42
N GLU A 65 8.84 -12.00 -1.96
CA GLU A 65 9.60 -10.77 -2.14
C GLU A 65 9.00 -9.89 -3.25
N LEU A 66 8.55 -10.48 -4.36
CA LEU A 66 7.86 -9.76 -5.44
C LEU A 66 6.57 -9.11 -4.93
N ASP A 67 5.80 -9.81 -4.11
CA ASP A 67 4.59 -9.33 -3.48
C ASP A 67 4.88 -8.12 -2.57
N SER A 68 5.88 -8.23 -1.70
CA SER A 68 6.31 -7.12 -0.84
C SER A 68 6.76 -5.88 -1.63
N LEU A 69 7.45 -6.06 -2.77
CA LEU A 69 7.87 -4.97 -3.64
C LEU A 69 6.68 -4.33 -4.36
N ALA A 70 5.75 -5.13 -4.86
CA ALA A 70 4.52 -4.66 -5.48
C ALA A 70 3.66 -3.88 -4.48
N ASP A 71 3.48 -4.42 -3.28
CA ASP A 71 2.73 -3.79 -2.19
C ASP A 71 3.32 -2.45 -1.78
N LEU A 72 4.66 -2.35 -1.69
CA LEU A 72 5.33 -1.11 -1.36
C LEU A 72 5.02 -0.02 -2.39
N ILE A 73 5.04 -0.34 -3.67
CA ILE A 73 4.72 0.61 -4.75
C ILE A 73 3.23 0.97 -4.71
N SER A 74 2.35 -0.03 -4.70
CA SER A 74 0.92 0.16 -4.89
C SER A 74 0.21 0.75 -3.68
N PHE A 75 0.67 0.41 -2.45
CA PHE A 75 0.00 0.80 -1.20
C PHE A 75 0.87 1.67 -0.29
N GLY A 76 2.15 1.83 -0.61
CA GLY A 76 3.05 2.77 0.08
C GLY A 76 3.28 4.03 -0.75
N VAL A 77 3.94 3.89 -1.90
CA VAL A 77 4.40 5.03 -2.72
C VAL A 77 3.23 5.69 -3.43
N ALA A 78 2.39 4.93 -4.14
CA ALA A 78 1.31 5.49 -4.95
C ALA A 78 0.30 6.31 -4.12
N PRO A 79 -0.23 5.85 -2.96
CA PRO A 79 -1.10 6.68 -2.12
C PRO A 79 -0.40 7.92 -1.57
N SER A 80 0.90 7.83 -1.22
CA SER A 80 1.66 8.98 -0.73
C SER A 80 1.84 10.06 -1.78
N VAL A 81 2.18 9.67 -3.01
CA VAL A 81 2.35 10.60 -4.14
C VAL A 81 1.00 11.20 -4.52
N LEU A 82 -0.08 10.40 -4.50
CA LEU A 82 -1.44 10.89 -4.74
C LEU A 82 -1.82 12.01 -3.76
N ILE A 83 -1.66 11.77 -2.45
CA ILE A 83 -1.96 12.77 -1.42
C ILE A 83 -1.05 14.00 -1.55
N TYR A 84 0.24 13.79 -1.77
CA TYR A 84 1.21 14.87 -1.94
C TYR A 84 0.81 15.81 -3.08
N SER A 85 0.45 15.25 -4.24
CA SER A 85 0.04 16.02 -5.42
C SER A 85 -1.33 16.66 -5.24
N MET A 86 -2.31 15.89 -4.78
CA MET A 86 -3.70 16.34 -4.62
C MET A 86 -3.83 17.51 -3.63
N TYR A 87 -3.00 17.55 -2.60
CA TYR A 87 -3.04 18.57 -1.55
C TYR A 87 -1.93 19.61 -1.63
N ASN A 88 -1.21 19.66 -2.76
CA ASN A 88 -0.13 20.63 -3.01
C ASN A 88 0.89 20.72 -1.86
N PHE A 89 1.35 19.53 -1.39
CA PHE A 89 2.35 19.51 -0.31
C PHE A 89 3.72 20.07 -0.74
N SER A 90 3.96 20.23 -2.05
CA SER A 90 5.10 20.97 -2.59
C SER A 90 5.25 22.36 -1.96
N ASP A 91 4.13 23.03 -1.69
CA ASP A 91 4.12 24.40 -1.14
C ASP A 91 4.49 24.43 0.35
N LYS A 92 4.63 23.27 1.00
CA LYS A 92 4.97 23.14 2.42
C LYS A 92 6.47 22.90 2.67
N GLY A 93 7.29 22.95 1.62
CA GLY A 93 8.73 22.77 1.72
C GLY A 93 9.11 21.44 2.38
N LEU A 94 10.03 21.47 3.34
CA LEU A 94 10.52 20.25 4.02
C LEU A 94 9.44 19.43 4.71
N LEU A 95 8.40 20.07 5.25
CA LEU A 95 7.28 19.34 5.87
C LEU A 95 6.52 18.49 4.84
N GLY A 96 6.30 19.01 3.64
CA GLY A 96 5.64 18.27 2.56
C GLY A 96 6.43 17.03 2.16
N TYR A 97 7.74 17.14 2.00
CA TYR A 97 8.62 16.00 1.71
C TYR A 97 8.64 14.99 2.87
N PHE A 98 8.69 15.46 4.12
CA PHE A 98 8.60 14.56 5.27
C PHE A 98 7.32 13.73 5.27
N LEU A 99 6.18 14.37 5.04
CA LEU A 99 4.87 13.69 4.97
C LEU A 99 4.76 12.73 3.78
N LEU A 100 5.36 13.08 2.63
CA LEU A 100 5.46 12.18 1.48
C LEU A 100 6.23 10.91 1.81
N LEU A 101 7.34 11.03 2.54
CA LEU A 101 8.30 9.93 2.73
C LEU A 101 7.97 9.05 3.94
N ILE A 102 7.39 9.60 5.02
CA ILE A 102 7.16 8.85 6.26
C ILE A 102 6.27 7.61 6.04
N PHE A 103 5.25 7.72 5.19
CA PHE A 103 4.30 6.66 4.97
C PHE A 103 4.90 5.45 4.21
N PRO A 104 5.54 5.61 3.03
CA PRO A 104 6.17 4.48 2.35
C PRO A 104 7.36 3.91 3.12
N VAL A 105 8.12 4.73 3.87
CA VAL A 105 9.20 4.25 4.74
C VAL A 105 8.65 3.37 5.87
N ALA A 106 7.56 3.79 6.52
CA ALA A 106 6.89 2.97 7.54
C ALA A 106 6.37 1.65 6.95
N GLY A 107 5.81 1.69 5.73
CA GLY A 107 5.36 0.51 4.99
C GLY A 107 6.50 -0.45 4.65
N ALA A 108 7.63 0.07 4.12
CA ALA A 108 8.82 -0.71 3.81
C ALA A 108 9.39 -1.39 5.05
N TYR A 109 9.53 -0.66 6.16
CA TYR A 109 9.98 -1.22 7.43
C TYR A 109 9.07 -2.35 7.92
N ARG A 110 7.75 -2.16 7.83
CA ARG A 110 6.77 -3.18 8.20
C ARG A 110 6.91 -4.44 7.34
N LEU A 111 6.99 -4.30 6.00
CA LEU A 111 7.15 -5.43 5.08
C LEU A 111 8.44 -6.20 5.37
N ALA A 112 9.57 -5.49 5.51
CA ALA A 112 10.85 -6.09 5.85
C ALA A 112 10.80 -6.85 7.18
N ARG A 113 10.20 -6.24 8.24
CA ARG A 113 10.03 -6.90 9.53
C ARG A 113 9.20 -8.18 9.42
N TYR A 114 8.12 -8.16 8.65
CA TYR A 114 7.27 -9.32 8.43
C TYR A 114 7.98 -10.44 7.64
N ASN A 115 8.83 -10.09 6.67
CA ASN A 115 9.56 -11.07 5.87
C ASN A 115 10.65 -11.79 6.66
N ILE A 116 11.23 -11.16 7.68
CA ILE A 116 12.30 -11.72 8.51
C ILE A 116 11.74 -12.48 9.73
N ALA A 117 10.58 -12.07 10.26
CA ALA A 117 10.01 -12.68 11.45
C ALA A 117 9.58 -14.12 11.19
N SER A 118 10.02 -15.04 12.03
CA SER A 118 9.38 -16.35 12.19
C SER A 118 7.94 -16.13 12.67
N PHE A 119 6.97 -16.67 11.94
CA PHE A 119 5.55 -16.42 12.21
C PHE A 119 5.11 -17.06 13.54
N ASP A 120 5.02 -16.27 14.59
CA ASP A 120 4.55 -16.70 15.94
C ASP A 120 3.03 -16.60 16.12
N GLY A 121 2.27 -16.51 15.00
CA GLY A 121 0.79 -16.43 15.04
C GLY A 121 0.21 -15.06 15.38
N VAL A 122 1.04 -14.03 15.60
CA VAL A 122 0.63 -12.69 15.98
C VAL A 122 1.05 -11.68 14.91
N PHE A 123 0.08 -10.93 14.39
CA PHE A 123 0.36 -9.83 13.46
C PHE A 123 0.59 -8.54 14.26
N SER A 124 1.75 -7.93 14.14
CA SER A 124 2.02 -6.62 14.73
C SER A 124 1.90 -5.51 13.68
N GLY A 125 1.08 -4.50 13.99
CA GLY A 125 0.78 -3.36 13.14
C GLY A 125 -0.22 -3.65 12.01
N ILE A 126 -0.84 -2.58 11.47
CA ILE A 126 -1.80 -2.72 10.35
C ILE A 126 -1.07 -3.07 9.04
N PRO A 127 -1.69 -3.90 8.16
CA PRO A 127 -1.17 -4.16 6.81
C PRO A 127 -1.00 -2.89 5.98
N ILE A 128 0.07 -2.82 5.17
CA ILE A 128 0.30 -1.69 4.26
C ILE A 128 -0.84 -1.52 3.26
N THR A 129 -1.41 -2.62 2.78
CA THR A 129 -2.58 -2.63 1.89
C THR A 129 -3.76 -1.92 2.54
N ILE A 130 -4.07 -2.23 3.82
CA ILE A 130 -5.16 -1.56 4.56
C ILE A 130 -4.84 -0.07 4.77
N ALA A 131 -3.63 0.27 5.19
CA ALA A 131 -3.22 1.65 5.40
C ALA A 131 -3.31 2.47 4.12
N GLY A 132 -2.82 1.92 2.99
CA GLY A 132 -2.89 2.56 1.68
C GLY A 132 -4.33 2.77 1.20
N ILE A 133 -5.20 1.76 1.35
CA ILE A 133 -6.64 1.88 1.00
C ILE A 133 -7.32 2.95 1.85
N LEU A 134 -7.07 2.99 3.16
CA LEU A 134 -7.64 4.02 4.03
C LEU A 134 -7.20 5.43 3.62
N LEU A 135 -5.94 5.59 3.23
CA LEU A 135 -5.42 6.86 2.74
C LEU A 135 -6.09 7.28 1.42
N VAL A 136 -6.33 6.32 0.51
CA VAL A 136 -7.05 6.55 -0.75
C VAL A 136 -8.52 6.88 -0.51
N ILE A 137 -9.21 6.17 0.38
CA ILE A 137 -10.61 6.47 0.74
C ILE A 137 -10.71 7.88 1.33
N TYR A 138 -9.77 8.24 2.20
CA TYR A 138 -9.68 9.60 2.73
C TYR A 138 -9.53 10.64 1.61
N SER A 139 -8.68 10.39 0.62
CA SER A 139 -8.48 11.29 -0.51
C SER A 139 -9.75 11.48 -1.36
N LEU A 140 -10.47 10.40 -1.64
CA LEU A 140 -11.73 10.42 -2.40
C LEU A 140 -12.87 11.10 -1.64
N GLY A 141 -12.86 11.03 -0.31
CA GLY A 141 -13.84 11.69 0.56
C GLY A 141 -13.64 13.20 0.71
N SER A 142 -12.45 13.70 0.39
CA SER A 142 -12.07 15.10 0.62
C SER A 142 -12.95 16.15 -0.11
N PRO A 143 -13.52 15.91 -1.31
CA PRO A 143 -14.43 16.86 -1.93
C PRO A 143 -15.75 17.05 -1.16
N PHE A 144 -16.11 16.08 -0.30
CA PHE A 144 -17.36 16.07 0.47
C PHE A 144 -17.18 16.51 1.93
N ILE A 145 -15.96 16.59 2.40
CA ILE A 145 -15.62 16.98 3.78
C ILE A 145 -14.86 18.30 3.72
N ILE A 146 -15.17 19.23 4.63
CA ILE A 146 -14.40 20.47 4.75
C ILE A 146 -12.92 20.10 4.87
N TYR A 147 -12.16 20.37 3.82
CA TYR A 147 -10.74 20.06 3.76
C TYR A 147 -10.01 20.77 4.90
N ASN A 148 -9.44 19.98 5.79
CA ASN A 148 -8.57 20.49 6.84
C ASN A 148 -7.18 19.87 6.66
N GLN A 149 -6.23 20.70 6.25
CA GLN A 149 -4.84 20.30 6.01
C GLN A 149 -4.20 19.61 7.22
N LEU A 150 -4.52 20.07 8.43
CA LEU A 150 -4.05 19.45 9.66
C LEU A 150 -4.56 18.01 9.81
N MET A 151 -5.81 17.75 9.44
CA MET A 151 -6.37 16.38 9.46
C MET A 151 -5.62 15.46 8.52
N THR A 152 -5.24 15.92 7.32
CA THR A 152 -4.44 15.11 6.39
C THR A 152 -3.09 14.74 6.99
N TYR A 153 -2.41 15.68 7.64
CA TYR A 153 -1.15 15.40 8.33
C TYR A 153 -1.33 14.36 9.43
N LEU A 154 -2.36 14.52 10.25
CA LEU A 154 -2.66 13.56 11.33
C LEU A 154 -2.98 12.17 10.79
N VAL A 155 -3.74 12.05 9.71
CA VAL A 155 -4.06 10.76 9.08
C VAL A 155 -2.80 10.07 8.57
N ILE A 156 -1.91 10.78 7.86
CA ILE A 156 -0.66 10.21 7.36
C ILE A 156 0.21 9.72 8.52
N ILE A 157 0.42 10.56 9.55
CA ILE A 157 1.26 10.23 10.69
C ILE A 157 0.67 9.06 11.47
N LEU A 158 -0.65 9.07 11.71
CA LEU A 158 -1.34 8.01 12.44
C LEU A 158 -1.23 6.66 11.71
N LEU A 159 -1.52 6.63 10.40
CA LEU A 159 -1.42 5.38 9.61
C LEU A 159 0.03 4.88 9.55
N SER A 160 1.01 5.78 9.39
CA SER A 160 2.43 5.42 9.42
C SER A 160 2.84 4.83 10.76
N TYR A 161 2.40 5.45 11.87
CA TYR A 161 2.63 4.93 13.21
C TYR A 161 1.98 3.56 13.43
N LEU A 162 0.73 3.39 13.01
CA LEU A 162 0.00 2.13 13.17
C LEU A 162 0.65 0.97 12.39
N MET A 163 1.26 1.22 11.23
CA MET A 163 2.01 0.20 10.48
C MET A 163 3.24 -0.31 11.25
N VAL A 164 3.95 0.59 11.94
CA VAL A 164 5.18 0.25 12.68
C VAL A 164 4.89 -0.21 14.11
N SER A 165 3.72 0.11 14.63
CA SER A 165 3.33 -0.19 16.01
C SER A 165 3.38 -1.69 16.32
N LYS A 166 3.54 -2.00 17.61
CA LYS A 166 3.48 -3.38 18.14
C LYS A 166 2.05 -3.78 18.55
N VAL A 167 1.03 -3.07 18.06
CA VAL A 167 -0.36 -3.45 18.35
C VAL A 167 -0.63 -4.81 17.72
N GLU A 168 -0.93 -5.77 18.56
CA GLU A 168 -1.16 -7.16 18.15
C GLU A 168 -2.62 -7.34 17.72
N PHE A 169 -2.80 -7.81 16.49
CA PHE A 169 -4.10 -8.25 16.00
C PHE A 169 -4.14 -9.77 16.03
N LYS A 170 -4.93 -10.35 16.96
CA LYS A 170 -5.20 -11.79 16.96
C LYS A 170 -6.00 -12.14 15.70
N LYS A 171 -5.56 -13.19 15.02
CA LYS A 171 -6.33 -13.77 13.92
C LYS A 171 -7.64 -14.33 14.49
N VAL A 172 -8.78 -13.75 14.10
CA VAL A 172 -10.11 -14.32 14.34
C VAL A 172 -10.37 -15.42 13.30
#